data_0212d32b3066989dcb6ce84851b02750
#
_entry.id   0212d32b3066989dcb6ce84851b02750
#
_cell.length_a   1.000
_cell.length_b   1.000
_cell.length_c   1.000
_cell.angle_alpha   90.00
_cell.angle_beta   90.00
_cell.angle_gamma   90.00
#
_symmetry.space_group_name_H-M   'P 1'
#
loop_
_entity.id
_entity.type
_entity.pdbx_description
1 polymer ?
#
loop_
_entity_poly.entity_id
_entity_poly.type
_entity_poly.pdbx_seq_one_letter_code
_entity_poly.pdbx_strand_id
1 'polypeptide(L)'
;DRADSLYVLTTPDTDSDGVALSVGEAVDLVEDSAIDSNYSATYWPWLQMNDTENNKYVWLPPTVEVMRNIALTDNVAFPWFAAAGLNRGTTNAVKARVKLRLDDRDTLYEGRINPMATFSDVGVVIFGNKTLQVKETALNRINVRRLLLQARKLISAVSIRLLFEQNDEVVRNQFLSLVNPILDNIRKERGLTDFRVTLDDTPESIDRNELNGRVFIKPTRSLEYISIEFNITNTGANFDDI
;
A
#
# COMPACT_ATOMS: atom_id res chain seq x y z
N ASP A 1 14.75 0.24 15.52
CA ASP A 1 13.49 0.37 14.75
C ASP A 1 13.79 0.43 13.26
N ARG A 2 13.48 -0.66 12.54
CA ARG A 2 13.60 -0.68 11.07
C ARG A 2 12.42 0.05 10.45
N ALA A 3 12.64 1.26 9.96
CA ALA A 3 11.64 2.05 9.25
C ALA A 3 11.77 1.91 7.71
N ASP A 4 12.29 0.78 7.25
CA ASP A 4 12.63 0.49 5.84
C ASP A 4 11.84 -0.70 5.25
N SER A 5 10.91 -1.28 6.01
CA SER A 5 10.18 -2.50 5.65
C SER A 5 8.68 -2.33 5.83
N LEU A 6 7.90 -3.06 5.02
CA LEU A 6 6.48 -3.28 5.23
C LEU A 6 6.28 -4.72 5.73
N TYR A 7 5.52 -4.88 6.80
CA TYR A 7 5.19 -6.17 7.39
C TYR A 7 3.81 -6.61 6.90
N VAL A 8 3.76 -7.77 6.28
CA VAL A 8 2.50 -8.42 5.90
C VAL A 8 2.18 -9.46 6.95
N LEU A 9 1.16 -9.18 7.76
CA LEU A 9 0.74 -10.02 8.87
C LEU A 9 -0.36 -10.98 8.42
N THR A 10 -0.46 -12.09 9.13
CA THR A 10 -1.52 -13.09 8.91
C THR A 10 -2.52 -13.01 10.07
N THR A 11 -3.79 -12.77 9.75
CA THR A 11 -4.88 -13.00 10.69
C THR A 11 -5.16 -14.49 10.75
N PRO A 12 -5.35 -15.10 11.94
CA PRO A 12 -5.79 -16.47 12.07
C PRO A 12 -7.03 -16.75 11.22
N ASP A 13 -7.20 -17.99 10.83
CA ASP A 13 -8.30 -18.43 9.97
C ASP A 13 -9.33 -19.28 10.72
N THR A 14 -8.90 -19.87 11.83
CA THR A 14 -9.70 -20.72 12.68
C THR A 14 -9.49 -20.33 14.14
N ASP A 15 -10.48 -20.63 14.97
CA ASP A 15 -10.40 -20.57 16.41
C ASP A 15 -9.56 -21.73 17.00
N SER A 16 -9.51 -21.84 18.34
CA SER A 16 -8.83 -22.91 19.07
C SER A 16 -9.37 -24.32 18.77
N ASP A 17 -10.63 -24.41 18.34
CA ASP A 17 -11.33 -25.67 18.04
C ASP A 17 -11.23 -26.04 16.55
N GLY A 18 -10.53 -25.24 15.74
CA GLY A 18 -10.35 -25.45 14.33
C GLY A 18 -11.55 -25.05 13.46
N VAL A 19 -12.50 -24.33 14.03
CA VAL A 19 -13.66 -23.77 13.29
C VAL A 19 -13.24 -22.48 12.59
N ALA A 20 -13.70 -22.28 11.35
CA ALA A 20 -13.39 -21.08 10.61
C ALA A 20 -14.01 -19.84 11.31
N LEU A 21 -13.17 -18.80 11.47
CA LEU A 21 -13.61 -17.55 12.06
C LEU A 21 -14.69 -16.87 11.21
N SER A 22 -15.63 -16.23 11.87
CA SER A 22 -16.53 -15.26 11.26
C SER A 22 -15.82 -13.94 11.00
N VAL A 23 -16.46 -13.07 10.20
CA VAL A 23 -15.95 -11.72 9.91
C VAL A 23 -15.77 -10.89 11.19
N GLY A 24 -16.74 -10.94 12.12
CA GLY A 24 -16.67 -10.23 13.40
C GLY A 24 -15.48 -10.69 14.23
N GLU A 25 -15.34 -12.00 14.43
CA GLU A 25 -14.22 -12.57 15.20
C GLU A 25 -12.85 -12.22 14.60
N ALA A 26 -12.74 -12.18 13.26
CA ALA A 26 -11.50 -11.77 12.61
C ALA A 26 -11.18 -10.29 12.87
N VAL A 27 -12.20 -9.42 12.92
CA VAL A 27 -12.04 -7.99 13.26
C VAL A 27 -11.66 -7.85 14.72
N ASP A 28 -12.36 -8.51 15.63
CA ASP A 28 -12.08 -8.48 17.07
C ASP A 28 -10.64 -8.90 17.39
N LEU A 29 -10.14 -9.96 16.75
CA LEU A 29 -8.75 -10.41 16.89
C LEU A 29 -7.71 -9.35 16.46
N VAL A 30 -8.00 -8.61 15.41
CA VAL A 30 -7.09 -7.54 14.94
C VAL A 30 -7.17 -6.34 15.87
N GLU A 31 -8.35 -5.99 16.39
CA GLU A 31 -8.52 -4.92 17.35
C GLU A 31 -7.87 -5.25 18.69
N ASP A 32 -8.06 -6.46 19.20
CA ASP A 32 -7.45 -6.96 20.44
C ASP A 32 -5.92 -7.01 20.36
N SER A 33 -5.35 -7.18 19.16
CA SER A 33 -3.91 -7.11 18.95
C SER A 33 -3.32 -5.74 19.26
N ALA A 34 -4.14 -4.70 19.30
CA ALA A 34 -3.80 -3.31 19.56
C ALA A 34 -2.65 -2.77 18.68
N ILE A 35 -2.46 -3.36 17.48
CA ILE A 35 -1.41 -2.92 16.54
C ILE A 35 -1.87 -1.65 15.84
N ASP A 36 -1.19 -0.53 16.12
CA ASP A 36 -1.33 0.74 15.40
C ASP A 36 -0.03 1.04 14.64
N SER A 37 0.04 0.62 13.38
CA SER A 37 1.25 0.80 12.59
C SER A 37 0.94 0.97 11.10
N ASN A 38 1.53 2.01 10.51
CA ASN A 38 1.50 2.22 9.06
C ASN A 38 2.57 1.39 8.31
N TYR A 39 3.37 0.60 9.02
CA TYR A 39 4.34 -0.34 8.46
C TYR A 39 3.81 -1.76 8.39
N SER A 40 2.60 -2.01 8.84
CA SER A 40 1.98 -3.34 8.84
C SER A 40 0.62 -3.34 8.15
N ALA A 41 0.29 -4.46 7.54
CA ALA A 41 -0.98 -4.72 6.89
C ALA A 41 -1.39 -6.18 7.12
N THR A 42 -2.67 -6.45 7.29
CA THR A 42 -3.20 -7.81 7.44
C THR A 42 -4.26 -8.10 6.39
N TYR A 43 -4.46 -9.40 6.12
CA TYR A 43 -5.34 -9.90 5.08
C TYR A 43 -6.10 -11.12 5.59
N TRP A 44 -7.35 -11.26 5.17
CA TRP A 44 -8.23 -12.37 5.51
C TRP A 44 -9.32 -12.55 4.43
N PRO A 45 -9.86 -13.75 4.22
CA PRO A 45 -9.55 -15.06 4.82
C PRO A 45 -8.40 -15.81 4.15
N TRP A 46 -8.08 -16.99 4.67
CA TRP A 46 -7.10 -17.91 4.08
C TRP A 46 -7.57 -18.45 2.74
N LEU A 47 -6.60 -18.90 1.96
CA LEU A 47 -6.76 -19.30 0.57
C LEU A 47 -6.46 -20.77 0.38
N GLN A 48 -7.27 -21.44 -0.40
CA GLN A 48 -6.97 -22.80 -0.87
C GLN A 48 -6.15 -22.72 -2.14
N MET A 49 -4.98 -23.34 -2.12
CA MET A 49 -4.06 -23.42 -3.23
C MET A 49 -3.93 -24.88 -3.72
N ASN A 50 -3.67 -25.03 -5.00
CA ASN A 50 -3.36 -26.34 -5.58
C ASN A 50 -1.85 -26.61 -5.46
N ASP A 51 -1.49 -27.62 -4.66
CA ASP A 51 -0.14 -28.17 -4.62
C ASP A 51 0.00 -29.19 -5.76
N THR A 52 0.57 -28.72 -6.87
CA THR A 52 0.71 -29.53 -8.09
C THR A 52 1.73 -30.69 -7.94
N GLU A 53 2.70 -30.56 -7.03
CA GLU A 53 3.71 -31.58 -6.80
C GLU A 53 3.13 -32.81 -6.06
N ASN A 54 2.29 -32.53 -5.05
CA ASN A 54 1.66 -33.58 -4.24
C ASN A 54 0.21 -33.86 -4.68
N ASN A 55 -0.28 -33.21 -5.73
CA ASN A 55 -1.62 -33.35 -6.27
C ASN A 55 -2.73 -33.23 -5.20
N LYS A 56 -2.63 -32.20 -4.35
CA LYS A 56 -3.57 -31.95 -3.27
C LYS A 56 -3.86 -30.46 -3.10
N TYR A 57 -5.00 -30.15 -2.49
CA TYR A 57 -5.32 -28.79 -2.08
C TYR A 57 -4.83 -28.52 -0.66
N VAL A 58 -4.19 -27.39 -0.46
CA VAL A 58 -3.67 -26.94 0.84
C VAL A 58 -4.24 -25.56 1.18
N TRP A 59 -4.47 -25.32 2.47
CA TRP A 59 -4.84 -24.01 2.95
C TRP A 59 -3.59 -23.23 3.32
N LEU A 60 -3.43 -22.06 2.74
CA LEU A 60 -2.30 -21.15 2.96
C LEU A 60 -2.79 -19.78 3.42
N PRO A 61 -1.99 -19.09 4.23
CA PRO A 61 -2.28 -17.72 4.61
C PRO A 61 -2.23 -16.81 3.37
N PRO A 62 -3.09 -15.79 3.30
CA PRO A 62 -3.16 -14.88 2.15
C PRO A 62 -1.86 -14.11 1.91
N THR A 63 -0.99 -13.99 2.92
CA THR A 63 0.32 -13.35 2.84
C THR A 63 1.18 -13.88 1.69
N VAL A 64 1.09 -15.17 1.36
CA VAL A 64 1.83 -15.79 0.25
C VAL A 64 1.45 -15.14 -1.09
N GLU A 65 0.15 -15.05 -1.38
CA GLU A 65 -0.35 -14.43 -2.62
C GLU A 65 -0.18 -12.91 -2.61
N VAL A 66 -0.31 -12.27 -1.46
CA VAL A 66 -0.06 -10.84 -1.30
C VAL A 66 1.38 -10.48 -1.65
N MET A 67 2.36 -11.23 -1.12
CA MET A 67 3.77 -11.01 -1.44
C MET A 67 4.06 -11.25 -2.92
N ARG A 68 3.48 -12.31 -3.51
CA ARG A 68 3.56 -12.57 -4.94
C ARG A 68 3.02 -11.39 -5.76
N ASN A 69 1.83 -10.88 -5.42
CA ASN A 69 1.21 -9.76 -6.14
C ASN A 69 1.95 -8.44 -5.94
N ILE A 70 2.56 -8.22 -4.79
CA ILE A 70 3.45 -7.09 -4.55
C ILE A 70 4.66 -7.18 -5.49
N ALA A 71 5.32 -8.34 -5.56
CA ALA A 71 6.46 -8.54 -6.44
C ALA A 71 6.08 -8.41 -7.94
N LEU A 72 4.92 -8.95 -8.32
CA LEU A 72 4.39 -8.79 -9.67
C LEU A 72 4.12 -7.33 -10.02
N THR A 73 3.50 -6.58 -9.09
CA THR A 73 3.23 -5.15 -9.27
C THR A 73 4.52 -4.36 -9.44
N ASP A 74 5.58 -4.71 -8.71
CA ASP A 74 6.88 -4.04 -8.82
C ASP A 74 7.56 -4.31 -10.17
N ASN A 75 7.30 -5.46 -10.78
CA ASN A 75 7.84 -5.80 -12.10
C ASN A 75 7.07 -5.17 -13.27
N VAL A 76 5.73 -5.05 -13.16
CA VAL A 76 4.89 -4.55 -14.27
C VAL A 76 4.50 -3.09 -14.14
N ALA A 77 4.71 -2.50 -12.97
CA ALA A 77 4.38 -1.12 -12.66
C ALA A 77 5.44 -0.55 -11.69
N PHE A 78 5.01 0.19 -10.67
CA PHE A 78 5.90 0.79 -9.67
C PHE A 78 5.43 0.46 -8.24
N PRO A 79 6.31 0.52 -7.24
CA PRO A 79 5.97 0.22 -5.83
C PRO A 79 4.83 1.05 -5.24
N TRP A 80 4.52 2.22 -5.79
CA TRP A 80 3.43 3.09 -5.36
C TRP A 80 2.07 2.79 -6.01
N PHE A 81 1.99 1.79 -6.87
CA PHE A 81 0.70 1.28 -7.33
C PHE A 81 0.16 0.26 -6.32
N ALA A 82 -1.16 0.29 -6.11
CA ALA A 82 -1.80 -0.69 -5.24
C ALA A 82 -1.74 -2.09 -5.86
N ALA A 83 -1.21 -3.06 -5.11
CA ALA A 83 -1.23 -4.48 -5.47
C ALA A 83 -2.59 -5.10 -5.09
N ALA A 84 -3.67 -4.46 -5.53
CA ALA A 84 -5.04 -4.82 -5.22
C ALA A 84 -5.96 -4.51 -6.41
N GLY A 85 -7.20 -4.99 -6.33
CA GLY A 85 -8.22 -4.80 -7.38
C GLY A 85 -8.05 -5.79 -8.54
N LEU A 86 -8.97 -5.72 -9.49
CA LEU A 86 -9.09 -6.69 -10.59
C LEU A 86 -7.86 -6.71 -11.53
N ASN A 87 -7.14 -5.61 -11.62
CA ASN A 87 -6.00 -5.50 -12.53
C ASN A 87 -4.68 -6.08 -11.96
N ARG A 88 -4.43 -5.97 -10.66
CA ARG A 88 -3.16 -6.33 -10.02
C ARG A 88 -3.30 -7.18 -8.76
N GLY A 89 -4.54 -7.38 -8.27
CA GLY A 89 -4.82 -8.13 -7.06
C GLY A 89 -5.27 -9.57 -7.30
N THR A 90 -5.31 -10.05 -8.54
CA THR A 90 -5.73 -11.42 -8.87
C THR A 90 -4.78 -12.44 -8.28
N THR A 91 -5.33 -13.51 -7.70
CA THR A 91 -4.55 -14.57 -7.07
C THR A 91 -4.64 -15.89 -7.85
N ASN A 92 -3.75 -16.83 -7.56
CA ASN A 92 -3.81 -18.20 -8.08
C ASN A 92 -4.66 -19.13 -7.18
N ALA A 93 -5.37 -18.56 -6.21
CA ALA A 93 -6.16 -19.35 -5.28
C ALA A 93 -7.37 -19.99 -5.96
N VAL A 94 -7.64 -21.25 -5.61
CA VAL A 94 -8.82 -21.98 -6.07
C VAL A 94 -10.08 -21.40 -5.44
N LYS A 95 -10.02 -21.11 -4.15
CA LYS A 95 -11.11 -20.45 -3.40
C LYS A 95 -10.58 -19.83 -2.10
N ALA A 96 -11.34 -18.90 -1.55
CA ALA A 96 -11.17 -18.42 -0.18
C ALA A 96 -11.93 -19.33 0.79
N ARG A 97 -11.48 -19.42 2.07
CA ARG A 97 -12.15 -20.26 3.08
C ARG A 97 -13.55 -19.74 3.38
N VAL A 98 -13.70 -18.43 3.46
CA VAL A 98 -14.97 -17.75 3.64
C VAL A 98 -15.29 -16.93 2.40
N LYS A 99 -16.48 -17.09 1.84
CA LYS A 99 -16.94 -16.28 0.72
C LYS A 99 -17.57 -15.00 1.25
N LEU A 100 -16.88 -13.88 1.05
CA LEU A 100 -17.29 -12.58 1.53
C LEU A 100 -18.40 -11.97 0.67
N ARG A 101 -19.44 -11.46 1.32
CA ARG A 101 -20.45 -10.59 0.75
C ARG A 101 -19.96 -9.14 0.72
N LEU A 102 -20.77 -8.24 0.18
CA LEU A 102 -20.40 -6.82 0.16
C LEU A 102 -20.23 -6.26 1.57
N ASP A 103 -21.24 -6.47 2.43
CA ASP A 103 -21.23 -5.99 3.82
C ASP A 103 -20.05 -6.57 4.63
N ASP A 104 -19.70 -7.85 4.39
CA ASP A 104 -18.55 -8.50 5.03
C ASP A 104 -17.25 -7.82 4.66
N ARG A 105 -17.09 -7.42 3.38
CA ARG A 105 -15.90 -6.71 2.90
C ARG A 105 -15.80 -5.32 3.50
N ASP A 106 -16.92 -4.63 3.63
CA ASP A 106 -16.96 -3.29 4.21
C ASP A 106 -16.59 -3.36 5.70
N THR A 107 -17.16 -4.32 6.45
CA THR A 107 -16.83 -4.56 7.87
C THR A 107 -15.35 -4.87 8.05
N LEU A 108 -14.76 -5.77 7.26
CA LEU A 108 -13.34 -6.07 7.30
C LEU A 108 -12.49 -4.82 7.00
N TYR A 109 -12.90 -4.06 5.98
CA TYR A 109 -12.15 -2.88 5.56
C TYR A 109 -12.23 -1.76 6.58
N GLU A 110 -13.34 -1.58 7.28
CA GLU A 110 -13.47 -0.69 8.43
C GLU A 110 -12.56 -1.15 9.57
N GLY A 111 -12.53 -2.45 9.88
CA GLY A 111 -11.63 -3.08 10.82
C GLY A 111 -10.16 -3.14 10.40
N ARG A 112 -9.76 -2.45 9.32
CA ARG A 112 -8.38 -2.36 8.80
C ARG A 112 -7.81 -3.69 8.30
N ILE A 113 -8.65 -4.66 8.00
CA ILE A 113 -8.30 -5.92 7.38
C ILE A 113 -8.55 -5.82 5.88
N ASN A 114 -7.56 -6.21 5.07
CA ASN A 114 -7.72 -6.22 3.62
C ASN A 114 -8.40 -7.52 3.18
N PRO A 115 -9.63 -7.45 2.60
CA PRO A 115 -10.38 -8.63 2.24
C PRO A 115 -9.82 -9.34 1.02
N MET A 116 -9.83 -10.67 1.06
CA MET A 116 -9.63 -11.55 -0.09
C MET A 116 -11.02 -11.86 -0.68
N ALA A 117 -11.45 -11.06 -1.64
CA ALA A 117 -12.79 -11.13 -2.20
C ALA A 117 -12.87 -12.12 -3.37
N THR A 118 -13.99 -12.86 -3.48
CA THR A 118 -14.22 -13.77 -4.59
C THR A 118 -15.18 -13.14 -5.59
N PHE A 119 -14.72 -13.00 -6.84
CA PHE A 119 -15.51 -12.52 -7.97
C PHE A 119 -15.76 -13.65 -8.95
N SER A 120 -16.96 -13.67 -9.56
CA SER A 120 -17.38 -14.76 -10.45
C SER A 120 -16.47 -14.91 -11.67
N ASP A 121 -15.98 -13.80 -12.20
CA ASP A 121 -15.27 -13.75 -13.47
C ASP A 121 -13.76 -13.89 -13.33
N VAL A 122 -13.20 -13.60 -12.15
CA VAL A 122 -11.75 -13.45 -11.94
C VAL A 122 -11.22 -14.36 -10.84
N GLY A 123 -12.11 -14.94 -10.04
CA GLY A 123 -11.73 -15.77 -8.88
C GLY A 123 -11.46 -14.93 -7.63
N VAL A 124 -10.47 -15.35 -6.83
CA VAL A 124 -10.11 -14.66 -5.59
C VAL A 124 -9.14 -13.51 -5.87
N VAL A 125 -9.44 -12.35 -5.33
CA VAL A 125 -8.73 -11.09 -5.58
C VAL A 125 -8.43 -10.39 -4.25
N ILE A 126 -7.24 -9.82 -4.13
CA ILE A 126 -6.90 -8.88 -3.06
C ILE A 126 -7.74 -7.61 -3.29
N PHE A 127 -8.64 -7.31 -2.35
CA PHE A 127 -9.58 -6.20 -2.52
C PHE A 127 -9.50 -5.18 -1.38
N GLY A 128 -8.27 -4.85 -0.97
CA GLY A 128 -7.98 -3.86 0.05
C GLY A 128 -6.56 -3.33 -0.05
N ASN A 129 -6.34 -2.14 0.52
CA ASN A 129 -5.06 -1.41 0.45
C ASN A 129 -4.77 -0.61 1.73
N LYS A 130 -5.37 -1.03 2.87
CA LYS A 130 -5.18 -0.38 4.17
C LYS A 130 -4.00 -0.95 4.94
N THR A 131 -3.29 -0.08 5.66
CA THR A 131 -2.38 -0.45 6.74
C THR A 131 -3.14 -0.60 8.05
N LEU A 132 -2.50 -1.13 9.10
CA LEU A 132 -3.10 -1.23 10.44
C LEU A 132 -3.10 0.10 11.22
N GLN A 133 -2.75 1.21 10.59
CA GLN A 133 -2.79 2.52 11.23
C GLN A 133 -4.24 2.92 11.57
N VAL A 134 -4.46 3.28 12.84
CA VAL A 134 -5.77 3.74 13.33
C VAL A 134 -6.08 5.14 12.84
N LYS A 135 -5.10 6.06 12.95
CA LYS A 135 -5.28 7.44 12.54
C LYS A 135 -5.40 7.55 11.02
N GLU A 136 -6.46 8.19 10.54
CA GLU A 136 -6.64 8.46 9.11
C GLU A 136 -5.66 9.52 8.61
N THR A 137 -4.60 9.04 7.95
CA THR A 137 -3.61 9.87 7.26
C THR A 137 -3.35 9.28 5.88
N ALA A 138 -2.53 9.94 5.05
CA ALA A 138 -2.12 9.35 3.78
C ALA A 138 -1.36 8.01 3.95
N LEU A 139 -0.79 7.77 5.14
CA LEU A 139 -0.03 6.57 5.47
C LEU A 139 -0.88 5.36 5.88
N ASN A 140 -2.19 5.53 6.01
CA ASN A 140 -3.11 4.41 6.22
C ASN A 140 -3.34 3.60 4.93
N ARG A 141 -2.59 3.90 3.86
CA ARG A 141 -2.62 3.17 2.58
C ARG A 141 -1.26 2.53 2.29
N ILE A 142 -1.28 1.25 1.93
CA ILE A 142 -0.09 0.44 1.65
C ILE A 142 0.73 1.03 0.51
N ASN A 143 0.09 1.43 -0.58
CA ASN A 143 0.76 2.01 -1.73
C ASN A 143 1.52 3.30 -1.39
N VAL A 144 0.96 4.16 -0.54
CA VAL A 144 1.63 5.39 -0.07
C VAL A 144 2.81 5.05 0.85
N ARG A 145 2.65 4.06 1.74
CA ARG A 145 3.76 3.61 2.59
C ARG A 145 4.90 3.06 1.73
N ARG A 146 4.60 2.25 0.72
CA ARG A 146 5.59 1.69 -0.20
C ARG A 146 6.27 2.77 -1.04
N LEU A 147 5.53 3.79 -1.47
CA LEU A 147 6.10 4.98 -2.11
C LEU A 147 7.17 5.62 -1.23
N LEU A 148 6.86 5.85 0.06
CA LEU A 148 7.81 6.48 0.98
C LEU A 148 9.05 5.63 1.22
N LEU A 149 8.89 4.31 1.36
CA LEU A 149 10.00 3.38 1.51
C LEU A 149 10.93 3.45 0.30
N GLN A 150 10.37 3.44 -0.91
CA GLN A 150 11.14 3.53 -2.15
C GLN A 150 11.84 4.89 -2.30
N ALA A 151 11.13 5.99 -2.08
CA ALA A 151 11.69 7.33 -2.16
C ALA A 151 12.84 7.50 -1.16
N ARG A 152 12.66 7.06 0.09
CA ARG A 152 13.69 7.06 1.12
C ARG A 152 14.92 6.26 0.70
N LYS A 153 14.72 5.06 0.16
CA LYS A 153 15.81 4.19 -0.33
C LYS A 153 16.63 4.88 -1.43
N LEU A 154 15.95 5.49 -2.40
CA LEU A 154 16.62 6.19 -3.51
C LEU A 154 17.39 7.42 -3.03
N ILE A 155 16.78 8.25 -2.18
CA ILE A 155 17.42 9.45 -1.62
C ILE A 155 18.63 9.04 -0.77
N SER A 156 18.50 8.04 0.10
CA SER A 156 19.60 7.56 0.93
C SER A 156 20.79 7.04 0.09
N ALA A 157 20.51 6.32 -1.00
CA ALA A 157 21.54 5.81 -1.89
C ALA A 157 22.36 6.92 -2.58
N VAL A 158 21.73 8.08 -2.81
CA VAL A 158 22.39 9.26 -3.39
C VAL A 158 23.13 10.05 -2.30
N SER A 159 22.52 10.20 -1.13
CA SER A 159 23.08 10.96 0.00
C SER A 159 24.42 10.38 0.49
N ILE A 160 24.57 9.05 0.49
CA ILE A 160 25.81 8.38 0.88
C ILE A 160 27.02 8.84 0.04
N ARG A 161 26.80 9.23 -1.22
CA ARG A 161 27.88 9.68 -2.12
C ARG A 161 28.43 11.06 -1.75
N LEU A 162 27.70 11.82 -0.95
CA LEU A 162 28.09 13.16 -0.51
C LEU A 162 28.73 13.16 0.88
N LEU A 163 28.85 11.99 1.52
CA LEU A 163 29.56 11.88 2.80
C LEU A 163 31.03 12.18 2.61
N PHE A 164 31.58 12.92 3.55
CA PHE A 164 32.98 13.40 3.59
C PHE A 164 33.33 14.47 2.55
N GLU A 165 32.37 14.98 1.79
CA GLU A 165 32.55 16.18 0.98
C GLU A 165 32.54 17.44 1.86
N GLN A 166 33.03 18.56 1.34
CA GLN A 166 33.08 19.82 2.06
C GLN A 166 31.65 20.33 2.32
N ASN A 167 31.36 20.73 3.57
CA ASN A 167 30.00 21.21 3.94
C ASN A 167 29.79 22.68 3.50
N ASP A 168 29.70 22.90 2.20
CA ASP A 168 29.51 24.19 1.55
C ASP A 168 28.24 24.27 0.70
N GLU A 169 27.99 25.43 0.10
CA GLU A 169 26.85 25.65 -0.78
C GLU A 169 26.89 24.76 -2.03
N VAL A 170 28.11 24.39 -2.50
CA VAL A 170 28.28 23.57 -3.69
C VAL A 170 27.67 22.16 -3.45
N VAL A 171 28.00 21.55 -2.32
CA VAL A 171 27.47 20.22 -1.95
C VAL A 171 25.97 20.26 -1.69
N ARG A 172 25.44 21.33 -1.11
CA ARG A 172 23.99 21.54 -0.96
C ARG A 172 23.28 21.58 -2.30
N ASN A 173 23.80 22.37 -3.23
CA ASN A 173 23.28 22.44 -4.59
C ASN A 173 23.41 21.10 -5.34
N GLN A 174 24.51 20.39 -5.12
CA GLN A 174 24.71 19.04 -5.65
C GLN A 174 23.68 18.06 -5.11
N PHE A 175 23.39 18.07 -3.78
CA PHE A 175 22.35 17.25 -3.19
C PHE A 175 20.98 17.52 -3.86
N LEU A 176 20.58 18.78 -3.99
CA LEU A 176 19.33 19.15 -4.65
C LEU A 176 19.28 18.70 -6.12
N SER A 177 20.40 18.82 -6.83
CA SER A 177 20.50 18.40 -8.24
C SER A 177 20.38 16.88 -8.41
N LEU A 178 20.68 16.09 -7.39
CA LEU A 178 20.55 14.64 -7.39
C LEU A 178 19.17 14.18 -6.90
N VAL A 179 18.59 14.84 -5.89
CA VAL A 179 17.33 14.44 -5.28
C VAL A 179 16.10 14.90 -6.08
N ASN A 180 16.13 16.12 -6.60
CA ASN A 180 14.98 16.66 -7.35
C ASN A 180 14.62 15.82 -8.59
N PRO A 181 15.55 15.34 -9.42
CA PRO A 181 15.23 14.46 -10.54
C PRO A 181 14.60 13.13 -10.11
N ILE A 182 15.01 12.56 -8.96
CA ILE A 182 14.41 11.33 -8.42
C ILE A 182 12.93 11.55 -8.09
N LEU A 183 12.63 12.62 -7.36
CA LEU A 183 11.26 12.94 -6.98
C LEU A 183 10.41 13.38 -8.18
N ASP A 184 11.02 14.07 -9.15
CA ASP A 184 10.35 14.45 -10.40
C ASP A 184 10.00 13.23 -11.24
N ASN A 185 10.87 12.23 -11.29
CA ASN A 185 10.58 10.96 -11.96
C ASN A 185 9.43 10.22 -11.28
N ILE A 186 9.43 10.14 -9.95
CA ILE A 186 8.31 9.54 -9.19
C ILE A 186 7.00 10.30 -9.47
N ARG A 187 7.04 11.64 -9.61
CA ARG A 187 5.89 12.46 -9.97
C ARG A 187 5.38 12.16 -11.38
N LYS A 188 6.28 12.09 -12.37
CA LYS A 188 5.95 11.74 -13.77
C LYS A 188 5.31 10.35 -13.86
N GLU A 189 5.78 9.40 -13.05
CA GLU A 189 5.25 8.04 -12.95
C GLU A 189 4.05 7.93 -12.00
N ARG A 190 3.35 9.05 -11.72
CA ARG A 190 2.09 9.10 -10.97
C ARG A 190 2.18 8.70 -9.50
N GLY A 191 3.37 8.68 -8.91
CA GLY A 191 3.56 8.39 -7.48
C GLY A 191 3.28 9.61 -6.60
N LEU A 192 3.64 10.80 -7.09
CA LEU A 192 3.46 12.08 -6.38
C LEU A 192 2.61 13.03 -7.22
N THR A 193 1.81 13.84 -6.55
CA THR A 193 1.16 15.00 -7.16
C THR A 193 2.10 16.20 -7.15
N ASP A 194 2.83 16.39 -6.04
CA ASP A 194 3.76 17.49 -5.86
C ASP A 194 4.81 17.14 -4.79
N PHE A 195 5.94 17.83 -4.81
CA PHE A 195 6.99 17.70 -3.79
C PHE A 195 7.76 19.00 -3.61
N ARG A 196 8.41 19.14 -2.45
CA ARG A 196 9.33 20.23 -2.14
C ARG A 196 10.47 19.70 -1.27
N VAL A 197 11.70 20.05 -1.65
CA VAL A 197 12.90 19.77 -0.86
C VAL A 197 13.43 21.08 -0.30
N THR A 198 13.71 21.13 0.99
CA THR A 198 14.35 22.26 1.66
C THR A 198 15.54 21.76 2.44
N LEU A 199 16.63 22.49 2.38
CA LEU A 199 17.83 22.24 3.16
C LEU A 199 17.97 23.28 4.25
N ASP A 200 18.53 22.88 5.37
CA ASP A 200 18.91 23.77 6.46
C ASP A 200 20.33 24.30 6.19
N ASP A 201 20.46 25.63 6.11
CA ASP A 201 21.70 26.34 5.86
C ASP A 201 22.15 27.20 7.07
N THR A 202 21.62 26.88 8.27
CA THR A 202 21.97 27.60 9.49
C THR A 202 23.44 27.39 9.85
N PRO A 203 24.12 28.44 10.39
CA PRO A 203 25.50 28.31 10.84
C PRO A 203 25.73 27.15 11.82
N GLU A 204 24.72 26.88 12.70
CA GLU A 204 24.77 25.79 13.67
C GLU A 204 24.82 24.40 13.02
N SER A 205 24.16 24.21 11.88
CA SER A 205 24.19 22.94 11.14
C SER A 205 25.53 22.75 10.43
N ILE A 206 26.12 23.85 9.95
CA ILE A 206 27.46 23.86 9.31
C ILE A 206 28.54 23.52 10.32
N ASP A 207 28.51 24.16 11.49
CA ASP A 207 29.46 23.94 12.57
C ASP A 207 29.44 22.51 13.12
N ARG A 208 28.26 21.83 13.04
CA ARG A 208 28.13 20.42 13.42
C ARG A 208 28.47 19.44 12.31
N ASN A 209 28.90 19.89 11.16
CA ASN A 209 29.18 19.09 9.97
C ASN A 209 27.92 18.28 9.51
N GLU A 210 26.73 18.86 9.66
CA GLU A 210 25.46 18.23 9.32
C GLU A 210 24.83 18.89 8.09
N LEU A 211 24.24 18.05 7.22
CA LEU A 211 23.35 18.48 6.16
C LEU A 211 21.92 18.00 6.50
N ASN A 212 21.10 18.89 7.01
CA ASN A 212 19.72 18.60 7.38
C ASN A 212 18.77 18.99 6.25
N GLY A 213 18.05 18.00 5.70
CA GLY A 213 17.08 18.21 4.63
C GLY A 213 15.68 17.78 5.04
N ARG A 214 14.67 18.54 4.59
CA ARG A 214 13.26 18.18 4.73
C ARG A 214 12.65 17.98 3.35
N VAL A 215 12.03 16.81 3.17
CA VAL A 215 11.32 16.47 1.94
C VAL A 215 9.81 16.45 2.23
N PHE A 216 9.10 17.38 1.62
CA PHE A 216 7.64 17.44 1.67
C PHE A 216 7.09 16.78 0.41
N ILE A 217 6.15 15.87 0.56
CA ILE A 217 5.55 15.16 -0.56
C ILE A 217 4.03 15.10 -0.45
N LYS A 218 3.36 15.21 -1.59
CA LYS A 218 1.93 14.97 -1.75
C LYS A 218 1.74 13.68 -2.54
N PRO A 219 1.45 12.55 -1.88
CA PRO A 219 1.28 11.27 -2.58
C PRO A 219 0.00 11.25 -3.39
N THR A 220 0.03 10.56 -4.53
CA THR A 220 -1.17 10.23 -5.28
C THR A 220 -1.92 9.12 -4.55
N ARG A 221 -3.23 9.29 -4.36
CA ARG A 221 -4.10 8.28 -3.74
C ARG A 221 -4.69 7.35 -4.77
N SER A 222 -4.89 6.08 -4.42
CA SER A 222 -5.65 5.13 -5.23
C SER A 222 -7.15 5.45 -5.17
N LEU A 223 -7.85 5.20 -6.27
CA LEU A 223 -9.30 5.29 -6.32
C LEU A 223 -9.88 4.04 -5.64
N GLU A 224 -10.74 4.23 -4.64
CA GLU A 224 -11.34 3.13 -3.86
C GLU A 224 -12.87 3.11 -3.99
N TYR A 225 -13.49 4.25 -4.27
CA TYR A 225 -14.93 4.38 -4.40
C TYR A 225 -15.30 5.02 -5.73
N ILE A 226 -16.29 4.44 -6.40
CA ILE A 226 -16.87 4.97 -7.63
C ILE A 226 -18.38 5.07 -7.41
N SER A 227 -18.92 6.27 -7.51
CA SER A 227 -20.37 6.51 -7.55
C SER A 227 -20.73 6.96 -8.95
N ILE A 228 -21.74 6.31 -9.54
CA ILE A 228 -22.26 6.63 -10.87
C ILE A 228 -23.75 6.90 -10.73
N GLU A 229 -24.15 8.12 -11.07
CA GLU A 229 -25.56 8.51 -11.11
C GLU A 229 -26.06 8.49 -12.56
N PHE A 230 -27.18 7.78 -12.78
CA PHE A 230 -27.84 7.73 -14.08
C PHE A 230 -29.05 8.65 -14.06
N ASN A 231 -28.99 9.76 -14.79
CA ASN A 231 -30.10 10.64 -14.99
C ASN A 231 -30.84 10.29 -16.30
N ILE A 232 -32.07 9.81 -16.18
CA ILE A 232 -32.91 9.49 -17.34
C ILE A 232 -33.68 10.74 -17.73
N THR A 233 -33.35 11.29 -18.89
CA THR A 233 -34.04 12.45 -19.47
C THR A 233 -35.06 12.01 -20.53
N ASN A 234 -36.10 12.84 -20.75
CA ASN A 234 -37.08 12.60 -21.79
C ASN A 234 -36.46 12.74 -23.19
N THR A 235 -37.00 12.04 -24.18
CA THR A 235 -36.50 11.93 -25.56
C THR A 235 -36.34 13.27 -26.29
N GLY A 236 -36.81 14.38 -25.76
CA GLY A 236 -36.69 15.72 -26.34
C GLY A 236 -35.84 16.71 -25.52
N ALA A 237 -35.15 16.24 -24.46
CA ALA A 237 -34.32 17.11 -23.67
C ALA A 237 -32.96 17.39 -24.34
N ASN A 238 -32.58 18.65 -24.37
CA ASN A 238 -31.26 19.06 -24.85
C ASN A 238 -30.22 18.84 -23.74
N PHE A 239 -29.13 18.14 -23.99
CA PHE A 239 -28.09 17.88 -22.98
C PHE A 239 -27.26 19.12 -22.62
N ASP A 240 -27.38 20.21 -23.41
CA ASP A 240 -26.71 21.48 -23.13
C ASP A 240 -27.42 22.29 -21.99
N ASP A 241 -28.60 21.86 -21.56
CA ASP A 241 -29.43 22.55 -20.54
C ASP A 241 -29.44 21.80 -19.16
N ILE A 242 -28.55 20.78 -18.98
CA ILE A 242 -28.50 19.93 -17.78
C ILE A 242 -27.23 20.17 -16.95
#